data_162936026a365f0312fcde0dc37f3936
#
_entry.id   162936026a365f0312fcde0dc37f3936
#
_cell.length_a   1.000
_cell.length_b   1.000
_cell.length_c   1.000
_cell.angle_alpha   90.00
_cell.angle_beta   90.00
_cell.angle_gamma   90.00
#
_symmetry.space_group_name_H-M   'P 1'
#
loop_
_entity.id
_entity.type
_entity.pdbx_description
1 polymer ?
#
loop_
_entity_poly.entity_id
_entity_poly.type
_entity_poly.pdbx_seq_one_letter_code
_entity_poly.pdbx_strand_id
1 'polypeptide(L)'
;PGSNYAFVDVPGPAYNSIGLAARLVFQYSLHQQSTWTDITTRQAYERICLFWNVFVADRFISLTCGRPYTIHEADIQVELPIELFNRVSTL
;
A
#
# COMPACT_ATOMS: atom_id res chain seq x y z
N PRO A 1 1.81 30.82 16.37
CA PRO A 1 1.39 31.16 15.03
C PRO A 1 0.57 30.06 14.39
N GLY A 2 -0.36 30.47 13.54
CA GLY A 2 -1.27 29.52 12.90
C GLY A 2 -0.57 28.49 12.03
N SER A 3 0.59 28.83 11.47
CA SER A 3 1.34 27.89 10.62
C SER A 3 1.75 26.62 11.36
N ASN A 4 2.03 26.72 12.67
CA ASN A 4 2.39 25.54 13.46
C ASN A 4 1.22 24.58 13.60
N TYR A 5 0.03 25.11 13.73
CA TYR A 5 -1.17 24.29 13.84
C TYR A 5 -1.49 23.59 12.53
N ALA A 6 -1.22 24.24 11.42
CA ALA A 6 -1.41 23.61 10.11
C ALA A 6 -0.50 22.38 9.97
N PHE A 7 0.75 22.46 10.42
CA PHE A 7 1.66 21.32 10.38
C PHE A 7 1.22 20.19 11.31
N VAL A 8 0.68 20.54 12.47
CA VAL A 8 0.20 19.54 13.41
C VAL A 8 -1.00 18.78 12.83
N ASP A 9 -1.87 19.45 12.09
CA ASP A 9 -3.11 18.86 11.58
C ASP A 9 -2.90 18.06 10.28
N VAL A 10 -1.86 18.37 9.52
CA VAL A 10 -1.63 17.70 8.22
C VAL A 10 -1.48 16.17 8.35
N PRO A 11 -0.69 15.64 9.30
CA PRO A 11 -0.56 14.18 9.42
C PRO A 11 -1.87 13.46 9.74
N GLY A 12 -2.77 14.09 10.50
CA GLY A 12 -4.04 13.46 10.87
C GLY A 12 -4.93 13.13 9.68
N PRO A 13 -5.26 14.11 8.81
CA PRO A 13 -6.01 13.83 7.59
C PRO A 13 -5.33 12.85 6.68
N ALA A 14 -4.01 12.94 6.52
CA ALA A 14 -3.25 12.01 5.70
C ALA A 14 -3.34 10.60 6.26
N TYR A 15 -3.20 10.44 7.56
CA TYR A 15 -3.33 9.15 8.22
C TYR A 15 -4.71 8.53 7.93
N ASN A 16 -5.77 9.33 8.02
CA ASN A 16 -7.13 8.84 7.76
C ASN A 16 -7.31 8.43 6.30
N SER A 17 -6.79 9.21 5.37
CA SER A 17 -6.89 8.91 3.94
C SER A 17 -6.14 7.64 3.57
N ILE A 18 -4.94 7.47 4.09
CA ILE A 18 -4.13 6.28 3.83
C ILE A 18 -4.75 5.07 4.51
N GLY A 19 -5.32 5.24 5.70
CA GLY A 19 -6.05 4.17 6.38
C GLY A 19 -7.23 3.70 5.56
N LEU A 20 -7.94 4.62 4.90
CA LEU A 20 -9.02 4.25 3.99
C LEU A 20 -8.49 3.47 2.79
N ALA A 21 -7.39 3.92 2.19
CA ALA A 21 -6.77 3.23 1.07
C ALA A 21 -6.35 1.80 1.48
N ALA A 22 -5.78 1.64 2.66
CA ALA A 22 -5.39 0.32 3.17
C ALA A 22 -6.60 -0.59 3.36
N ARG A 23 -7.71 -0.05 3.86
CA ARG A 23 -8.93 -0.84 4.00
C ARG A 23 -9.48 -1.27 2.65
N LEU A 24 -9.37 -0.40 1.63
CA LEU A 24 -9.78 -0.76 0.27
C LEU A 24 -8.90 -1.86 -0.31
N VAL A 25 -7.61 -1.86 0.01
CA VAL A 25 -6.70 -2.94 -0.37
C VAL A 25 -7.25 -4.28 0.12
N PHE A 26 -7.66 -4.37 1.38
CA PHE A 26 -8.22 -5.58 1.94
C PHE A 26 -9.58 -5.91 1.32
N GLN A 27 -10.43 -4.91 1.14
CA GLN A 27 -11.77 -5.11 0.58
C GLN A 27 -11.71 -5.72 -0.83
N TYR A 28 -10.75 -5.30 -1.65
CA TYR A 28 -10.61 -5.80 -3.01
C TYR A 28 -9.56 -6.91 -3.13
N SER A 29 -9.11 -7.45 -2.01
CA SER A 29 -8.12 -8.54 -1.96
C SER A 29 -6.83 -8.25 -2.70
N LEU A 30 -6.42 -6.98 -2.70
CA LEU A 30 -5.16 -6.59 -3.35
C LEU A 30 -3.93 -7.05 -2.58
N HIS A 31 -4.11 -7.52 -1.36
CA HIS A 31 -3.05 -8.09 -0.52
C HIS A 31 -2.86 -9.60 -0.79
N GLN A 32 -3.68 -10.20 -1.64
CA GLN A 32 -3.67 -11.63 -1.93
C GLN A 32 -3.54 -11.84 -3.43
N GLN A 33 -2.31 -11.88 -3.91
CA GLN A 33 -2.03 -12.00 -5.34
C GLN A 33 -2.62 -13.27 -5.94
N SER A 34 -2.73 -14.33 -5.16
CA SER A 34 -3.29 -15.59 -5.63
C SER A 34 -4.76 -15.49 -6.04
N THR A 35 -5.46 -14.44 -5.58
CA THR A 35 -6.87 -14.22 -5.95
C THR A 35 -7.02 -13.52 -7.30
N TRP A 36 -5.94 -13.03 -7.86
CA TRP A 36 -5.98 -12.30 -9.14
C TRP A 36 -5.98 -13.30 -10.28
N THR A 37 -7.12 -13.46 -10.94
CA THR A 37 -7.27 -14.40 -12.06
C THR A 37 -7.64 -13.63 -13.32
N ASP A 38 -7.31 -14.21 -14.47
CA ASP A 38 -7.67 -13.68 -15.79
C ASP A 38 -7.20 -12.24 -16.01
N ILE A 39 -5.98 -11.93 -15.54
CA ILE A 39 -5.38 -10.61 -15.74
C ILE A 39 -4.09 -10.73 -16.55
N THR A 40 -3.74 -9.65 -17.23
CA THR A 40 -2.50 -9.58 -17.99
C THR A 40 -1.32 -9.33 -17.06
N THR A 41 -0.11 -9.56 -17.56
CA THR A 41 1.10 -9.23 -16.81
C THR A 41 1.15 -7.75 -16.45
N ARG A 42 0.70 -6.89 -17.38
CA ARG A 42 0.65 -5.45 -17.12
C ARG A 42 -0.28 -5.12 -15.97
N GLN A 43 -1.47 -5.72 -15.96
CA GLN A 43 -2.44 -5.50 -14.89
C GLN A 43 -1.89 -6.00 -13.54
N ALA A 44 -1.21 -7.14 -13.56
CA ALA A 44 -0.57 -7.66 -12.35
C ALA A 44 0.49 -6.69 -11.84
N TYR A 45 1.32 -6.15 -12.73
CA TYR A 45 2.34 -5.18 -12.36
C TYR A 45 1.72 -3.93 -11.75
N GLU A 46 0.64 -3.43 -12.36
CA GLU A 46 -0.05 -2.25 -11.85
C GLU A 46 -0.59 -2.49 -10.43
N ARG A 47 -1.17 -3.66 -10.19
CA ARG A 47 -1.69 -4.01 -8.86
C ARG A 47 -0.58 -4.18 -7.83
N ILE A 48 0.52 -4.79 -8.22
CA ILE A 48 1.68 -4.95 -7.35
C ILE A 48 2.22 -3.59 -6.94
N CYS A 49 2.39 -2.69 -7.89
CA CYS A 49 2.88 -1.35 -7.61
C CYS A 49 1.92 -0.57 -6.73
N LEU A 50 0.61 -0.66 -7.00
CA LEU A 50 -0.40 0.00 -6.19
C LEU A 50 -0.35 -0.51 -4.76
N PHE A 51 -0.31 -1.83 -4.58
CA PHE A 51 -0.27 -2.42 -3.25
C PHE A 51 0.94 -1.91 -2.46
N TRP A 52 2.13 -1.99 -3.06
CA TRP A 52 3.35 -1.60 -2.34
C TRP A 52 3.44 -0.10 -2.08
N ASN A 53 2.85 0.72 -2.95
CA ASN A 53 2.74 2.16 -2.69
C ASN A 53 1.87 2.43 -1.46
N VAL A 54 0.73 1.74 -1.36
CA VAL A 54 -0.14 1.90 -0.19
C VAL A 54 0.56 1.38 1.06
N PHE A 55 1.26 0.26 0.96
CA PHE A 55 2.01 -0.30 2.09
C PHE A 55 3.05 0.69 2.62
N VAL A 56 3.86 1.26 1.73
CA VAL A 56 4.88 2.23 2.12
C VAL A 56 4.24 3.46 2.75
N ALA A 57 3.16 3.97 2.15
CA ALA A 57 2.45 5.13 2.67
C ALA A 57 1.87 4.84 4.05
N ASP A 58 1.30 3.66 4.24
CA ASP A 58 0.74 3.23 5.53
C ASP A 58 1.84 3.23 6.62
N ARG A 59 2.99 2.67 6.31
CA ARG A 59 4.10 2.63 7.26
C ARG A 59 4.66 4.01 7.55
N PHE A 60 4.86 4.82 6.51
CA PHE A 60 5.43 6.14 6.66
C PHE A 60 4.54 7.04 7.50
N ILE A 61 3.24 7.10 7.18
CA ILE A 61 2.34 8.00 7.89
C ILE A 61 2.10 7.52 9.32
N SER A 62 2.07 6.21 9.55
CA SER A 62 1.90 5.66 10.89
C SER A 62 3.07 6.01 11.79
N LEU A 63 4.29 5.91 11.26
CA LEU A 63 5.50 6.32 11.97
C LEU A 63 5.48 7.81 12.30
N THR A 64 5.11 8.62 11.33
CA THR A 64 5.08 10.08 11.48
C THR A 64 4.06 10.51 12.53
N CYS A 65 2.90 9.85 12.55
CA CYS A 65 1.83 10.18 13.49
C CYS A 65 1.96 9.48 14.83
N GLY A 66 2.85 8.49 14.95
CA GLY A 66 2.94 7.66 16.14
C GLY A 66 1.70 6.82 16.35
N ARG A 67 1.05 6.39 15.28
CA ARG A 67 -0.18 5.59 15.32
C ARG A 67 0.04 4.22 14.68
N PRO A 68 -0.80 3.23 15.01
CA PRO A 68 -0.66 1.90 14.43
C PRO A 68 -0.86 1.92 12.92
N TYR A 69 -0.12 1.07 12.21
CA TYR A 69 -0.34 0.88 10.79
C TYR A 69 -1.46 -0.15 10.56
N THR A 70 -2.07 -0.08 9.36
CA THR A 70 -3.21 -0.92 9.01
C THR A 70 -2.80 -2.24 8.37
N ILE A 71 -1.76 -2.22 7.54
CA ILE A 71 -1.33 -3.41 6.80
C ILE A 71 -0.22 -4.12 7.57
N HIS A 72 -0.50 -5.35 8.01
CA HIS A 72 0.46 -6.18 8.72
C HIS A 72 1.16 -7.12 7.75
N GLU A 73 2.45 -7.35 7.98
CA GLU A 73 3.26 -8.20 7.11
C GLU A 73 2.72 -9.60 6.97
N ALA A 74 2.14 -10.14 8.06
CA ALA A 74 1.59 -11.49 8.05
C ALA A 74 0.45 -11.67 7.05
N ASP A 75 -0.23 -10.58 6.66
CA ASP A 75 -1.36 -10.64 5.75
C ASP A 75 -0.95 -10.45 4.29
N ILE A 76 0.31 -10.19 4.01
CA ILE A 76 0.78 -9.86 2.67
C ILE A 76 1.11 -11.11 1.88
N GLN A 77 0.45 -11.26 0.73
CA GLN A 77 0.70 -12.32 -0.23
C GLN A 77 0.87 -11.70 -1.62
N VAL A 78 1.79 -10.75 -1.72
CA VAL A 78 2.06 -10.01 -2.95
C VAL A 78 3.57 -9.99 -3.16
N GLU A 79 4.03 -10.40 -4.35
CA GLU A 79 5.46 -10.35 -4.65
C GLU A 79 5.93 -8.91 -4.82
N LEU A 80 7.22 -8.70 -4.69
CA LEU A 80 7.81 -7.39 -4.94
C LEU A 80 7.84 -7.12 -6.44
N PRO A 81 7.80 -5.84 -6.87
CA PRO A 81 7.89 -5.51 -8.30
C PRO A 81 9.14 -6.09 -8.97
N ILE A 82 10.26 -6.10 -8.27
CA ILE A 82 11.51 -6.67 -8.81
C ILE A 82 11.39 -8.17 -9.05
N GLU A 83 10.64 -8.87 -8.22
CA GLU A 83 10.42 -10.30 -8.38
C GLU A 83 9.63 -10.59 -9.65
N LEU A 84 8.58 -9.82 -9.90
CA LEU A 84 7.81 -9.94 -11.13
C LEU A 84 8.70 -9.64 -12.34
N PHE A 85 9.46 -8.56 -12.29
CA PHE A 85 10.36 -8.18 -13.37
C PHE A 85 11.35 -9.31 -13.70
N ASN A 86 11.98 -9.90 -12.68
CA ASN A 86 12.95 -10.96 -12.88
C ASN A 86 12.28 -12.20 -13.49
N ARG A 87 11.08 -12.54 -13.04
CA ARG A 87 10.35 -13.71 -13.54
C ARG A 87 9.97 -13.54 -15.02
N VAL A 88 9.51 -12.34 -15.39
CA VAL A 88 9.07 -12.07 -16.76
C VAL A 88 10.27 -11.94 -17.69
N SER A 89 11.35 -11.29 -17.25
CA SER A 89 12.50 -11.05 -18.12
C SER A 89 13.34 -12.30 -18.41
N THR A 90 13.12 -13.38 -17.69
CA THR A 90 13.80 -14.67 -17.97
C THR A 90 13.06 -15.49 -19.02
N LEU A 91 11.89 -15.07 -19.39
CA LEU A 91 11.13 -15.74 -20.45
C LEU A 91 11.64 -15.32 -21.81
#